data_04df6a8707eb01bd42b7f9c4861c5ecd
#
_entry.id   04df6a8707eb01bd42b7f9c4861c5ecd
#
_cell.length_a   1.000
_cell.length_b   1.000
_cell.length_c   1.000
_cell.angle_alpha   90.00
_cell.angle_beta   90.00
_cell.angle_gamma   90.00
#
_symmetry.space_group_name_H-M   'P 1'
#
loop_
_entity.id
_entity.type
_entity.pdbx_description
1 polymer ?
#
loop_
_entity_poly.entity_id
_entity_poly.type
_entity_poly.pdbx_seq_one_letter_code
_entity_poly.pdbx_strand_id
1 'polypeptide(L)'
;MSQYFDNVDLKSNIEKYKTRIFDKEFCFNTDNGVFSKSKLDFGTRCLLENLPLEEIKGEILEVGCGYGVIPIILTRTVDKIDSFDAVDVNKRALHLAEMNKKENFSPKVNFFLSNCYQNINKKYDVIISNPPIRAGKNIVYEIVMNARNYLKEDGKLFIVINKDQGAKSLYKDLEKVYKCELINKKKGFWIIKCILRWQLVQSMLII
;
A
#
# COMPACT_ATOMS: atom_id res chain seq x y z
N MET A 1 12.69 -9.82 16.54
CA MET A 1 11.44 -9.20 16.03
C MET A 1 11.70 -7.71 15.91
N SER A 2 11.35 -7.10 14.77
CA SER A 2 11.75 -5.71 14.53
C SER A 2 10.86 -4.73 15.31
N GLN A 3 11.45 -3.65 15.79
CA GLN A 3 10.80 -2.53 16.52
C GLN A 3 9.55 -1.92 15.83
N TYR A 4 9.23 -2.33 14.60
CA TYR A 4 8.06 -1.85 13.85
C TYR A 4 6.74 -2.50 14.26
N PHE A 5 6.79 -3.68 14.90
CA PHE A 5 5.59 -4.45 15.25
C PHE A 5 5.17 -4.29 16.72
N ASP A 6 6.13 -3.96 17.59
CA ASP A 6 5.90 -3.79 19.03
C ASP A 6 6.46 -2.44 19.49
N ASN A 7 5.58 -1.44 19.57
CA ASN A 7 5.92 -0.08 20.00
C ASN A 7 5.61 0.16 21.49
N VAL A 8 5.50 -0.89 22.30
CA VAL A 8 5.00 -0.80 23.67
C VAL A 8 5.86 0.13 24.54
N ASP A 9 7.18 0.16 24.31
CA ASP A 9 8.13 0.93 25.13
C ASP A 9 8.56 2.28 24.54
N LEU A 10 8.10 2.64 23.33
CA LEU A 10 8.49 3.89 22.71
C LEU A 10 7.60 5.05 23.19
N LYS A 11 8.22 6.03 23.89
CA LYS A 11 7.54 7.28 24.26
C LYS A 11 6.96 7.96 23.01
N SER A 12 5.68 8.30 23.06
CA SER A 12 5.02 9.05 22.00
C SER A 12 5.58 10.46 21.91
N ASN A 13 5.80 10.90 20.66
CA ASN A 13 6.14 12.28 20.31
C ASN A 13 5.50 12.60 18.95
N ILE A 14 4.22 12.95 18.99
CA ILE A 14 3.45 13.26 17.79
C ILE A 14 3.99 14.55 17.16
N GLU A 15 4.33 14.46 15.90
CA GLU A 15 4.78 15.58 15.07
C GLU A 15 3.85 15.71 13.86
N LYS A 16 3.75 16.92 13.32
CA LYS A 16 3.00 17.18 12.09
C LYS A 16 3.94 17.60 10.97
N TYR A 17 3.64 17.13 9.76
CA TYR A 17 4.25 17.71 8.56
C TYR A 17 3.19 17.96 7.49
N LYS A 18 3.49 18.92 6.62
CA LYS A 18 2.67 19.21 5.44
C LYS A 18 3.36 18.72 4.18
N THR A 19 2.59 18.26 3.23
CA THR A 19 3.09 17.86 1.91
C THR A 19 2.13 18.30 0.83
N ARG A 20 2.66 18.59 -0.37
CA ARG A 20 1.86 18.90 -1.55
C ARG A 20 2.05 17.80 -2.58
N ILE A 21 0.94 17.28 -3.09
CA ILE A 21 0.88 16.27 -4.15
C ILE A 21 -0.44 16.44 -4.93
N PHE A 22 -0.43 16.25 -6.25
CA PHE A 22 -1.58 16.48 -7.12
C PHE A 22 -2.23 17.85 -6.92
N ASP A 23 -1.39 18.88 -6.73
CA ASP A 23 -1.79 20.27 -6.45
C ASP A 23 -2.65 20.50 -5.20
N LYS A 24 -2.76 19.49 -4.34
CA LYS A 24 -3.46 19.56 -3.05
C LYS A 24 -2.47 19.52 -1.89
N GLU A 25 -2.76 20.28 -0.82
CA GLU A 25 -2.02 20.23 0.43
C GLU A 25 -2.64 19.19 1.36
N PHE A 26 -1.79 18.42 2.04
CA PHE A 26 -2.16 17.41 3.03
C PHE A 26 -1.34 17.62 4.29
N CYS A 27 -1.95 17.37 5.45
CA CYS A 27 -1.31 17.45 6.75
C CYS A 27 -1.33 16.08 7.43
N PHE A 28 -0.18 15.58 7.85
CA PHE A 28 -0.08 14.27 8.48
C PHE A 28 0.54 14.36 9.87
N ASN A 29 -0.12 13.71 10.84
CA ASN A 29 0.43 13.42 12.15
C ASN A 29 1.26 12.14 12.06
N THR A 30 2.42 12.16 12.68
CA THR A 30 3.35 11.02 12.78
C THR A 30 3.87 10.90 14.20
N ASP A 31 4.51 9.77 14.54
CA ASP A 31 5.04 9.53 15.87
C ASP A 31 6.33 8.71 15.82
N ASN A 32 6.96 8.53 16.97
CA ASN A 32 8.01 7.54 17.15
C ASN A 32 7.44 6.13 16.88
N GLY A 33 8.24 5.26 16.25
CA GLY A 33 7.84 3.88 15.96
C GLY A 33 6.94 3.71 14.73
N VAL A 34 6.72 4.78 13.94
CA VAL A 34 6.06 4.66 12.62
C VAL A 34 7.05 4.93 11.49
N PHE A 35 6.73 4.42 10.31
CA PHE A 35 7.56 4.60 9.12
C PHE A 35 7.51 6.07 8.65
N SER A 36 8.68 6.61 8.24
CA SER A 36 8.82 7.96 7.66
C SER A 36 8.26 9.11 8.50
N LYS A 37 8.77 9.25 9.74
CA LYS A 37 8.27 10.16 10.78
C LYS A 37 8.15 11.64 10.37
N SER A 38 9.07 12.19 9.55
CA SER A 38 9.17 13.66 9.41
C SER A 38 8.77 14.20 8.04
N LYS A 39 8.43 13.33 7.10
CA LYS A 39 8.11 13.71 5.71
C LYS A 39 7.46 12.56 4.96
N LEU A 40 6.81 12.86 3.84
CA LEU A 40 6.36 11.86 2.89
C LEU A 40 7.55 11.03 2.38
N ASP A 41 7.48 9.71 2.58
CA ASP A 41 8.48 8.77 2.07
C ASP A 41 8.64 8.90 0.55
N PHE A 42 9.89 8.79 0.07
CA PHE A 42 10.17 8.97 -1.34
C PHE A 42 9.59 7.86 -2.21
N GLY A 43 9.60 6.60 -1.75
CA GLY A 43 8.97 5.48 -2.46
C GLY A 43 7.45 5.67 -2.57
N THR A 44 6.80 6.05 -1.48
CA THR A 44 5.37 6.39 -1.45
C THR A 44 5.04 7.54 -2.40
N ARG A 45 5.85 8.61 -2.40
CA ARG A 45 5.69 9.72 -3.36
C ARG A 45 5.86 9.24 -4.79
N CYS A 46 6.91 8.45 -5.08
CA CYS A 46 7.11 7.90 -6.42
C CYS A 46 5.95 7.03 -6.89
N LEU A 47 5.39 6.20 -6.00
CA LEU A 47 4.20 5.41 -6.32
C LEU A 47 3.04 6.33 -6.71
N LEU A 48 2.64 7.23 -5.82
CA LEU A 48 1.52 8.13 -6.04
C LEU A 48 1.65 8.95 -7.33
N GLU A 49 2.81 9.58 -7.56
CA GLU A 49 3.07 10.42 -8.74
C GLU A 49 3.07 9.64 -10.07
N ASN A 50 3.14 8.31 -10.04
CA ASN A 50 3.20 7.46 -11.23
C ASN A 50 2.02 6.48 -11.35
N LEU A 51 1.08 6.49 -10.42
CA LEU A 51 -0.15 5.71 -10.57
C LEU A 51 -0.97 6.25 -11.76
N PRO A 52 -1.47 5.37 -12.65
CA PRO A 52 -2.45 5.75 -13.65
C PRO A 52 -3.80 6.00 -12.95
N LEU A 53 -4.06 7.26 -12.57
CA LEU A 53 -5.20 7.62 -11.72
C LEU A 53 -6.55 7.24 -12.30
N GLU A 54 -6.65 7.15 -13.63
CA GLU A 54 -7.84 6.67 -14.34
C GLU A 54 -8.15 5.18 -14.11
N GLU A 55 -7.14 4.40 -13.71
CA GLU A 55 -7.28 2.99 -13.35
C GLU A 55 -7.57 2.77 -11.86
N ILE A 56 -7.43 3.82 -11.03
CA ILE A 56 -7.70 3.77 -9.59
C ILE A 56 -9.18 4.04 -9.36
N LYS A 57 -9.97 2.97 -9.17
CA LYS A 57 -11.44 3.07 -9.05
C LYS A 57 -12.02 1.88 -8.31
N GLY A 58 -13.27 2.01 -7.86
CA GLY A 58 -14.01 0.96 -7.18
C GLY A 58 -13.57 0.76 -5.73
N GLU A 59 -13.53 -0.49 -5.30
CA GLU A 59 -13.09 -0.89 -3.97
C GLU A 59 -11.58 -1.12 -3.96
N ILE A 60 -10.88 -0.43 -3.08
CA ILE A 60 -9.41 -0.47 -3.01
C ILE A 60 -8.94 -1.02 -1.67
N LEU A 61 -7.84 -1.76 -1.68
CA LEU A 61 -7.12 -2.20 -0.48
C LEU A 61 -5.68 -1.69 -0.50
N GLU A 62 -5.21 -1.14 0.62
CA GLU A 62 -3.78 -1.00 0.89
C GLU A 62 -3.34 -1.96 1.98
N VAL A 63 -2.27 -2.72 1.72
CA VAL A 63 -1.63 -3.59 2.70
C VAL A 63 -0.31 -2.97 3.16
N GLY A 64 -0.21 -2.69 4.48
CA GLY A 64 0.91 -1.96 5.07
C GLY A 64 0.73 -0.45 4.96
N CYS A 65 -0.43 0.07 5.36
CA CYS A 65 -0.81 1.47 5.14
C CYS A 65 -0.09 2.49 6.05
N GLY A 66 0.59 2.04 7.09
CA GLY A 66 1.21 2.92 8.06
C GLY A 66 0.20 3.91 8.66
N TYR A 67 0.55 5.20 8.68
CA TYR A 67 -0.33 6.25 9.18
C TYR A 67 -1.25 6.85 8.10
N GLY A 68 -1.51 6.10 7.00
CA GLY A 68 -2.62 6.34 6.08
C GLY A 68 -2.34 7.32 4.94
N VAL A 69 -1.09 7.47 4.48
CA VAL A 69 -0.72 8.46 3.45
C VAL A 69 -1.38 8.18 2.11
N ILE A 70 -1.24 6.96 1.58
CA ILE A 70 -1.75 6.59 0.24
C ILE A 70 -3.28 6.69 0.19
N PRO A 71 -4.04 6.05 1.10
CA PRO A 71 -5.49 6.04 1.01
C PRO A 71 -6.10 7.44 1.18
N ILE A 72 -5.53 8.27 2.07
CA ILE A 72 -5.99 9.63 2.27
C ILE A 72 -5.77 10.49 1.03
N ILE A 73 -4.57 10.44 0.44
CA ILE A 73 -4.27 11.21 -0.77
C ILE A 73 -5.14 10.75 -1.93
N LEU A 74 -5.26 9.45 -2.17
CA LEU A 74 -6.03 8.93 -3.30
C LEU A 74 -7.53 9.22 -3.17
N THR A 75 -8.14 9.02 -2.01
CA THR A 75 -9.59 9.30 -1.81
C THR A 75 -9.92 10.79 -1.90
N ARG A 76 -8.96 11.68 -1.69
CA ARG A 76 -9.09 13.13 -1.86
C ARG A 76 -8.81 13.60 -3.28
N THR A 77 -8.27 12.71 -4.14
CA THR A 77 -7.80 13.07 -5.49
C THR A 77 -8.62 12.37 -6.57
N VAL A 78 -9.07 11.15 -6.32
CA VAL A 78 -9.77 10.31 -7.29
C VAL A 78 -11.22 10.11 -6.87
N ASP A 79 -12.15 10.67 -7.61
CA ASP A 79 -13.60 10.61 -7.29
C ASP A 79 -14.20 9.21 -7.48
N LYS A 80 -13.63 8.41 -8.40
CA LYS A 80 -14.12 7.07 -8.78
C LYS A 80 -13.81 5.98 -7.75
N ILE A 81 -13.25 6.31 -6.60
CA ILE A 81 -13.06 5.40 -5.48
C ILE A 81 -14.38 5.28 -4.72
N ASP A 82 -14.91 4.07 -4.62
CA ASP A 82 -16.13 3.79 -3.86
C ASP A 82 -15.83 3.67 -2.37
N SER A 83 -14.84 2.84 -2.02
CA SER A 83 -14.32 2.65 -0.67
C SER A 83 -12.84 2.29 -0.69
N PHE A 84 -12.16 2.59 0.40
CA PHE A 84 -10.74 2.28 0.54
C PHE A 84 -10.49 1.62 1.90
N ASP A 85 -10.24 0.30 1.90
CA ASP A 85 -9.78 -0.42 3.07
C ASP A 85 -8.26 -0.33 3.17
N ALA A 86 -7.73 -0.09 4.35
CA ALA A 86 -6.30 0.10 4.57
C ALA A 86 -5.88 -0.58 5.86
N VAL A 87 -4.92 -1.50 5.77
CA VAL A 87 -4.54 -2.36 6.88
C VAL A 87 -3.07 -2.24 7.24
N ASP A 88 -2.81 -2.36 8.53
CA ASP A 88 -1.46 -2.45 9.08
C ASP A 88 -1.44 -3.33 10.33
N VAL A 89 -0.29 -3.82 10.74
CA VAL A 89 -0.09 -4.55 12.01
C VAL A 89 0.23 -3.60 13.17
N ASN A 90 0.64 -2.38 12.87
CA ASN A 90 1.07 -1.39 13.86
C ASN A 90 -0.13 -0.57 14.36
N LYS A 91 -0.60 -0.88 15.57
CA LYS A 91 -1.74 -0.17 16.19
C LYS A 91 -1.52 1.33 16.36
N ARG A 92 -0.26 1.76 16.62
CA ARG A 92 0.09 3.18 16.75
C ARG A 92 -0.04 3.88 15.38
N ALA A 93 0.40 3.24 14.31
CA ALA A 93 0.25 3.76 12.96
C ALA A 93 -1.23 3.90 12.58
N LEU A 94 -2.06 2.90 12.89
CA LEU A 94 -3.50 2.95 12.64
C LEU A 94 -4.22 4.05 13.46
N HIS A 95 -3.80 4.26 14.71
CA HIS A 95 -4.32 5.38 15.51
C HIS A 95 -4.01 6.73 14.84
N LEU A 96 -2.79 6.93 14.37
CA LEU A 96 -2.40 8.13 13.61
C LEU A 96 -3.16 8.22 12.28
N ALA A 97 -3.39 7.08 11.59
CA ALA A 97 -4.16 7.04 10.35
C ALA A 97 -5.59 7.55 10.53
N GLU A 98 -6.25 7.19 11.63
CA GLU A 98 -7.58 7.71 11.97
C GLU A 98 -7.56 9.22 12.30
N MET A 99 -6.51 9.72 12.97
CA MET A 99 -6.32 11.16 13.17
C MET A 99 -6.14 11.88 11.82
N ASN A 100 -5.30 11.33 10.95
CA ASN A 100 -4.99 11.89 9.63
C ASN A 100 -6.18 11.87 8.68
N LYS A 101 -7.01 10.82 8.75
CA LYS A 101 -8.29 10.72 8.03
C LYS A 101 -9.22 11.90 8.38
N LYS A 102 -9.34 12.22 9.66
CA LYS A 102 -10.15 13.35 10.13
C LYS A 102 -9.55 14.68 9.69
N GLU A 103 -8.25 14.88 9.89
CA GLU A 103 -7.52 16.10 9.52
C GLU A 103 -7.65 16.43 8.03
N ASN A 104 -7.66 15.41 7.16
CA ASN A 104 -7.72 15.57 5.71
C ASN A 104 -9.11 15.33 5.10
N PHE A 105 -10.15 15.14 5.91
CA PHE A 105 -11.54 14.91 5.43
C PHE A 105 -11.65 13.77 4.40
N SER A 106 -11.20 12.57 4.78
CA SER A 106 -11.18 11.39 3.90
C SER A 106 -12.16 10.29 4.37
N PRO A 107 -13.48 10.50 4.31
CA PRO A 107 -14.48 9.61 4.91
C PRO A 107 -14.55 8.23 4.27
N LYS A 108 -14.13 8.07 3.01
CA LYS A 108 -14.16 6.80 2.27
C LYS A 108 -13.13 5.78 2.75
N VAL A 109 -12.17 6.17 3.61
CA VAL A 109 -11.12 5.28 4.11
C VAL A 109 -11.60 4.56 5.36
N ASN A 110 -11.33 3.25 5.43
CA ASN A 110 -11.56 2.41 6.59
C ASN A 110 -10.22 1.77 7.01
N PHE A 111 -9.74 2.09 8.22
CA PHE A 111 -8.50 1.58 8.77
C PHE A 111 -8.77 0.46 9.78
N PHE A 112 -8.08 -0.68 9.65
CA PHE A 112 -8.18 -1.75 10.63
C PHE A 112 -6.92 -2.62 10.72
N LEU A 113 -6.81 -3.34 11.83
CA LEU A 113 -5.67 -4.19 12.13
C LEU A 113 -5.72 -5.46 11.28
N SER A 114 -4.65 -5.76 10.56
CA SER A 114 -4.47 -7.03 9.87
C SER A 114 -2.99 -7.34 9.67
N ASN A 115 -2.60 -8.57 9.89
CA ASN A 115 -1.31 -9.06 9.41
C ASN A 115 -1.49 -9.52 7.96
N CYS A 116 -0.91 -8.76 7.03
CA CYS A 116 -1.18 -8.92 5.60
C CYS A 116 -2.69 -9.03 5.33
N TYR A 117 -3.17 -10.17 4.84
CA TYR A 117 -4.57 -10.40 4.45
C TYR A 117 -5.41 -11.12 5.51
N GLN A 118 -4.89 -11.33 6.72
CA GLN A 118 -5.49 -12.21 7.74
C GLN A 118 -6.94 -11.84 8.09
N ASN A 119 -7.26 -10.55 8.10
CA ASN A 119 -8.59 -10.02 8.40
C ASN A 119 -9.33 -9.49 7.16
N ILE A 120 -8.90 -9.90 5.96
CA ILE A 120 -9.52 -9.54 4.70
C ILE A 120 -10.46 -10.66 4.26
N ASN A 121 -11.74 -10.33 4.02
CA ASN A 121 -12.80 -11.29 3.68
C ASN A 121 -13.50 -11.00 2.35
N LYS A 122 -13.04 -10.02 1.58
CA LYS A 122 -13.59 -9.65 0.27
C LYS A 122 -12.50 -9.47 -0.78
N LYS A 123 -12.93 -9.26 -2.03
CA LYS A 123 -12.04 -8.96 -3.16
C LYS A 123 -12.15 -7.50 -3.57
N TYR A 124 -11.07 -6.97 -4.18
CA TYR A 124 -10.90 -5.57 -4.52
C TYR A 124 -10.63 -5.38 -6.01
N ASP A 125 -11.02 -4.22 -6.51
CA ASP A 125 -10.69 -3.80 -7.89
C ASP A 125 -9.21 -3.43 -7.99
N VAL A 126 -8.66 -2.84 -6.93
CA VAL A 126 -7.25 -2.43 -6.86
C VAL A 126 -6.66 -2.79 -5.51
N ILE A 127 -5.46 -3.36 -5.52
CA ILE A 127 -4.62 -3.51 -4.32
C ILE A 127 -3.37 -2.65 -4.51
N ILE A 128 -3.00 -1.91 -3.48
CA ILE A 128 -1.82 -1.04 -3.49
C ILE A 128 -0.92 -1.41 -2.31
N SER A 129 0.39 -1.36 -2.49
CA SER A 129 1.33 -1.48 -1.36
C SER A 129 2.67 -0.80 -1.65
N ASN A 130 3.19 -0.12 -0.63
CA ASN A 130 4.61 0.13 -0.45
C ASN A 130 5.10 -0.85 0.62
N PRO A 131 5.48 -2.08 0.25
CA PRO A 131 5.63 -3.16 1.21
C PRO A 131 6.76 -2.90 2.21
N PRO A 132 6.62 -3.34 3.49
CA PRO A 132 7.59 -3.10 4.55
C PRO A 132 8.84 -3.98 4.37
N ILE A 133 9.80 -3.54 3.58
CA ILE A 133 11.03 -4.31 3.24
C ILE A 133 11.81 -4.72 4.48
N ARG A 134 11.80 -3.87 5.53
CA ARG A 134 12.49 -4.17 6.81
C ARG A 134 11.85 -5.33 7.58
N ALA A 135 10.62 -5.71 7.26
CA ALA A 135 9.96 -6.88 7.82
C ALA A 135 10.49 -8.21 7.22
N GLY A 136 11.30 -8.12 6.18
CA GLY A 136 11.93 -9.25 5.53
C GLY A 136 11.23 -9.69 4.25
N LYS A 137 11.97 -10.44 3.44
CA LYS A 137 11.54 -10.89 2.11
C LYS A 137 10.21 -11.68 2.16
N ASN A 138 10.03 -12.53 3.16
CA ASN A 138 8.84 -13.37 3.28
C ASN A 138 7.56 -12.54 3.37
N ILE A 139 7.55 -11.46 4.16
CA ILE A 139 6.39 -10.58 4.31
C ILE A 139 6.10 -9.83 2.99
N VAL A 140 7.16 -9.35 2.31
CA VAL A 140 6.99 -8.72 1.00
C VAL A 140 6.33 -9.69 0.01
N TYR A 141 6.83 -10.93 -0.06
CA TYR A 141 6.28 -11.96 -0.95
C TYR A 141 4.86 -12.37 -0.54
N GLU A 142 4.56 -12.47 0.75
CA GLU A 142 3.20 -12.71 1.24
C GLU A 142 2.24 -11.64 0.75
N ILE A 143 2.61 -10.37 0.85
CA ILE A 143 1.78 -9.24 0.39
C ILE A 143 1.56 -9.34 -1.12
N VAL A 144 2.62 -9.45 -1.91
CA VAL A 144 2.48 -9.29 -3.37
C VAL A 144 1.98 -10.54 -4.08
N MET A 145 2.35 -11.75 -3.61
CA MET A 145 1.94 -13.01 -4.24
C MET A 145 0.51 -13.42 -3.85
N ASN A 146 0.09 -13.14 -2.60
CA ASN A 146 -1.26 -13.46 -2.16
C ASN A 146 -2.30 -12.44 -2.60
N ALA A 147 -1.91 -11.26 -3.08
CA ALA A 147 -2.82 -10.26 -3.64
C ALA A 147 -3.79 -10.87 -4.68
N ARG A 148 -3.34 -11.88 -5.46
CA ARG A 148 -4.17 -12.61 -6.43
C ARG A 148 -5.45 -13.22 -5.86
N ASN A 149 -5.43 -13.61 -4.58
CA ASN A 149 -6.58 -14.23 -3.93
C ASN A 149 -7.64 -13.20 -3.53
N TYR A 150 -7.25 -11.92 -3.46
CA TYR A 150 -8.05 -10.79 -3.00
C TYR A 150 -8.32 -9.77 -4.11
N LEU A 151 -7.87 -10.03 -5.34
CA LEU A 151 -8.25 -9.26 -6.51
C LEU A 151 -9.54 -9.82 -7.13
N LYS A 152 -10.42 -8.90 -7.56
CA LYS A 152 -11.53 -9.22 -8.45
C LYS A 152 -11.01 -9.63 -9.83
N GLU A 153 -11.89 -10.07 -10.71
CA GLU A 153 -11.59 -10.24 -12.13
C GLU A 153 -11.11 -8.91 -12.71
N ASP A 154 -10.03 -8.95 -13.50
CA ASP A 154 -9.33 -7.77 -14.01
C ASP A 154 -8.78 -6.80 -12.95
N GLY A 155 -8.81 -7.20 -11.70
CA GLY A 155 -8.24 -6.43 -10.59
C GLY A 155 -6.72 -6.24 -10.74
N LYS A 156 -6.22 -5.15 -10.18
CA LYS A 156 -4.83 -4.70 -10.38
C LYS A 156 -4.10 -4.57 -9.05
N LEU A 157 -2.85 -5.03 -9.04
CA LEU A 157 -1.91 -4.77 -7.97
C LEU A 157 -0.91 -3.71 -8.41
N PHE A 158 -0.76 -2.65 -7.61
CA PHE A 158 0.29 -1.64 -7.77
C PHE A 158 1.24 -1.68 -6.60
N ILE A 159 2.53 -1.75 -6.88
CA ILE A 159 3.57 -1.77 -5.84
C ILE A 159 4.73 -0.84 -6.19
N VAL A 160 5.42 -0.38 -5.17
CA VAL A 160 6.72 0.29 -5.30
C VAL A 160 7.78 -0.50 -4.54
N ILE A 161 8.94 -0.69 -5.14
CA ILE A 161 10.06 -1.37 -4.51
C ILE A 161 11.40 -0.78 -5.00
N ASN A 162 12.36 -0.64 -4.09
CA ASN A 162 13.69 -0.16 -4.48
C ASN A 162 14.52 -1.28 -5.11
N LYS A 163 15.35 -0.93 -6.12
CA LYS A 163 16.26 -1.85 -6.81
C LYS A 163 17.17 -2.62 -5.84
N ASP A 164 17.69 -1.92 -4.83
CA ASP A 164 18.61 -2.46 -3.84
C ASP A 164 17.89 -3.37 -2.81
N GLN A 165 16.57 -3.45 -2.88
CA GLN A 165 15.70 -4.30 -2.08
C GLN A 165 15.14 -5.50 -2.88
N GLY A 166 15.77 -5.84 -4.00
CA GLY A 166 15.44 -7.02 -4.79
C GLY A 166 14.34 -6.83 -5.84
N ALA A 167 14.09 -5.60 -6.30
CA ALA A 167 13.05 -5.30 -7.30
C ALA A 167 13.13 -6.19 -8.54
N LYS A 168 14.35 -6.43 -9.07
CA LYS A 168 14.54 -7.26 -10.27
C LYS A 168 14.14 -8.73 -10.06
N SER A 169 14.46 -9.28 -8.90
CA SER A 169 14.08 -10.65 -8.53
C SER A 169 12.57 -10.77 -8.33
N LEU A 170 12.02 -9.84 -7.55
CA LEU A 170 10.58 -9.79 -7.30
C LEU A 170 9.77 -9.64 -8.61
N TYR A 171 10.21 -8.77 -9.52
CA TYR A 171 9.55 -8.57 -10.81
C TYR A 171 9.46 -9.88 -11.61
N LYS A 172 10.59 -10.63 -11.71
CA LYS A 172 10.62 -11.94 -12.37
C LYS A 172 9.68 -12.97 -11.72
N ASP A 173 9.58 -12.95 -10.39
CA ASP A 173 8.69 -13.87 -9.69
C ASP A 173 7.22 -13.48 -9.86
N LEU A 174 6.90 -12.19 -9.90
CA LEU A 174 5.57 -11.68 -10.20
C LEU A 174 5.11 -12.07 -11.61
N GLU A 175 6.00 -12.04 -12.61
CA GLU A 175 5.69 -12.43 -14.00
C GLU A 175 5.23 -13.90 -14.13
N LYS A 176 5.53 -14.75 -13.15
CA LYS A 176 5.04 -16.15 -13.12
C LYS A 176 3.55 -16.24 -12.79
N VAL A 177 2.99 -15.25 -12.12
CA VAL A 177 1.62 -15.24 -11.60
C VAL A 177 0.75 -14.19 -12.28
N TYR A 178 1.35 -13.04 -12.60
CA TYR A 178 0.66 -11.88 -13.14
C TYR A 178 1.16 -11.52 -14.54
N LYS A 179 0.36 -10.75 -15.27
CA LYS A 179 0.86 -9.94 -16.38
C LYS A 179 1.40 -8.64 -15.77
N CYS A 180 2.72 -8.49 -15.76
CA CYS A 180 3.37 -7.35 -15.14
C CYS A 180 3.74 -6.29 -16.17
N GLU A 181 3.64 -5.03 -15.73
CA GLU A 181 4.08 -3.84 -16.44
C GLU A 181 4.94 -3.01 -15.49
N LEU A 182 6.11 -2.60 -15.96
CA LEU A 182 6.95 -1.65 -15.25
C LEU A 182 6.55 -0.24 -15.67
N ILE A 183 5.74 0.44 -14.84
CA ILE A 183 5.23 1.78 -15.14
C ILE A 183 6.37 2.80 -15.20
N ASN A 184 7.24 2.80 -14.20
CA ASN A 184 8.36 3.75 -14.12
C ASN A 184 9.51 3.24 -13.25
N LYS A 185 10.69 3.86 -13.46
CA LYS A 185 11.87 3.75 -12.60
C LYS A 185 12.39 5.14 -12.25
N LYS A 186 12.35 5.51 -10.97
CA LYS A 186 12.80 6.82 -10.52
C LYS A 186 13.70 6.68 -9.29
N LYS A 187 14.97 7.13 -9.40
CA LYS A 187 15.96 7.07 -8.31
C LYS A 187 16.07 5.70 -7.63
N GLY A 188 16.07 4.63 -8.43
CA GLY A 188 16.15 3.26 -7.94
C GLY A 188 14.81 2.62 -7.53
N PHE A 189 13.73 3.36 -7.40
CA PHE A 189 12.39 2.81 -7.15
C PHE A 189 11.73 2.36 -8.45
N TRP A 190 11.17 1.16 -8.43
CA TRP A 190 10.39 0.57 -9.50
C TRP A 190 8.93 0.63 -9.12
N ILE A 191 8.11 1.21 -9.98
CA ILE A 191 6.64 1.20 -9.87
C ILE A 191 6.13 0.12 -10.82
N ILE A 192 5.49 -0.89 -10.25
CA ILE A 192 5.07 -2.09 -10.97
C ILE A 192 3.55 -2.20 -10.87
N LYS A 193 2.92 -2.44 -12.02
CA LYS A 193 1.52 -2.83 -12.15
C LYS A 193 1.46 -4.31 -12.50
N CYS A 194 0.57 -5.04 -11.85
CA CYS A 194 0.33 -6.46 -12.11
C CYS A 194 -1.17 -6.68 -12.29
N ILE A 195 -1.54 -7.44 -13.33
CA ILE A 195 -2.91 -7.86 -13.62
C ILE A 195 -2.95 -9.38 -13.53
N LEU A 196 -3.98 -9.94 -12.91
CA LEU A 196 -4.11 -11.39 -12.72
C LEU A 196 -4.24 -12.10 -14.07
N ARG A 197 -3.47 -13.17 -14.28
CA ARG A 197 -3.58 -14.03 -15.46
C ARG A 197 -4.65 -15.10 -15.21
N TRP A 198 -5.85 -14.87 -15.66
CA TRP A 198 -6.99 -15.80 -15.47
C TRP A 198 -6.76 -17.21 -15.99
N GLN A 199 -6.04 -17.38 -17.10
CA GLN A 199 -5.73 -18.70 -17.66
C GLN A 199 -4.92 -19.61 -16.72
N LEU A 200 -4.11 -19.03 -15.82
CA LEU A 200 -3.34 -19.80 -14.82
C LEU A 200 -4.19 -20.19 -13.60
N VAL A 201 -5.26 -19.44 -13.30
CA VAL A 201 -6.13 -19.74 -12.15
C VAL A 201 -7.04 -20.94 -12.44
N GLN A 202 -7.53 -21.08 -13.64
CA GLN A 202 -8.37 -22.23 -14.04
C GLN A 202 -7.62 -23.55 -14.02
N SER A 203 -6.33 -23.56 -14.36
CA SER A 203 -5.51 -24.79 -14.30
C SER A 203 -5.16 -25.24 -12.88
N MET A 204 -5.26 -24.37 -11.88
CA MET A 204 -5.02 -24.69 -10.46
C MET A 204 -6.28 -25.15 -9.71
N LEU A 205 -7.48 -24.93 -10.26
CA LEU A 205 -8.77 -25.35 -9.68
C LEU A 205 -9.23 -26.73 -10.16
N ILE A 206 -8.48 -27.38 -11.06
CA ILE A 206 -8.80 -28.70 -11.66
C ILE A 206 -7.91 -29.82 -11.07
N ILE A 207 -7.15 -29.54 -10.03
CA ILE A 207 -6.41 -30.52 -9.22
C ILE A 207 -7.00 -30.54 -7.81
#